data_76ba453dda9eba9c75910f186446a45d
#
_entry.id   76ba453dda9eba9c75910f186446a45d
#
_cell.length_a   1.000
_cell.length_b   1.000
_cell.length_c   1.000
_cell.angle_alpha   90.00
_cell.angle_beta   90.00
_cell.angle_gamma   90.00
#
_symmetry.space_group_name_H-M   'P 1'
#
loop_
_entity.id
_entity.type
_entity.pdbx_description
1 polymer ?
#
loop_
_entity_poly.entity_id
_entity_poly.type
_entity_poly.pdbx_seq_one_letter_code
_entity_poly.pdbx_strand_id
1 'polypeptide(L)'
;LLTACQSSGVTGSGSVAGSSDNLSNNSTTGLSNRSLSAEVSGERIGNARVRVALLVPQSASGPAGIAGREIALAAKLAMQDFSRNQFELVIKDTKGQAAEAAILAGQARDEGASLVLGPLFSANVSSASGVTEPSRLPMIAFTSDIARARPNVYLLSFAPDADIRRTLNFGISSGFSRVVAILPNSSYGRLAEQEMRQTLEGAGGQVVAVARYSRDSNSVVEAARSIALSLANADAIYIPEGGQIPSAVLKSLKGSGVDLKGKQILGSGQWSNVDHKDPALNGAIYASADRTNFVQFAGRFRSVHNKEPSVTAGLGYDAVGLVAELFRRNAQAPFTKSALESRVGFIGSTGIFRFESNGRLQRALVVNRIENKQPVLISPAPQSFGGAS
;
A
#
# COMPACT_ATOMS: atom_id res chain seq x y z
N LEU A 1 -50.14 -0.90 31.69
CA LEU A 1 -51.33 -0.33 31.10
C LEU A 1 -51.18 -0.39 29.59
N LEU A 2 -51.60 -1.46 28.88
CA LEU A 2 -52.91 -1.80 28.33
C LEU A 2 -53.53 -0.64 27.56
N THR A 3 -53.77 -0.78 26.20
CA THR A 3 -54.91 -1.44 25.53
C THR A 3 -54.69 -1.27 24.01
N ALA A 4 -54.69 -2.17 23.19
CA ALA A 4 -55.48 -2.89 22.23
C ALA A 4 -56.82 -2.27 21.76
N CYS A 5 -57.11 -2.38 20.43
CA CYS A 5 -58.36 -2.70 19.69
C CYS A 5 -58.22 -2.26 18.23
N GLN A 6 -58.18 -3.21 17.22
CA GLN A 6 -59.29 -3.82 16.46
C GLN A 6 -59.95 -2.86 15.46
N SER A 7 -59.81 -3.10 14.16
CA SER A 7 -60.49 -3.91 13.17
C SER A 7 -61.76 -3.28 12.56
N SER A 8 -61.86 -3.32 11.24
CA SER A 8 -63.02 -3.53 10.34
C SER A 8 -62.59 -3.18 8.91
N GLY A 9 -62.58 -3.92 7.93
CA GLY A 9 -63.41 -4.93 7.32
C GLY A 9 -64.58 -4.36 6.50
N VAL A 10 -64.42 -4.19 5.15
CA VAL A 10 -65.61 -4.17 4.26
C VAL A 10 -65.24 -4.84 2.92
N THR A 11 -66.00 -5.85 2.67
CA THR A 11 -66.14 -6.63 1.45
C THR A 11 -66.94 -5.89 0.38
N GLY A 12 -66.62 -6.09 -0.91
CA GLY A 12 -67.43 -5.66 -2.03
C GLY A 12 -67.15 -6.52 -3.26
N SER A 13 -68.03 -7.49 -3.46
CA SER A 13 -68.12 -8.33 -4.65
C SER A 13 -68.73 -7.63 -5.84
N GLY A 14 -68.32 -7.97 -7.06
CA GLY A 14 -69.00 -7.55 -8.30
C GLY A 14 -68.48 -8.31 -9.49
N SER A 15 -69.29 -9.22 -9.99
CA SER A 15 -69.07 -10.27 -10.99
C SER A 15 -69.27 -9.83 -12.43
N VAL A 16 -68.56 -10.53 -13.33
CA VAL A 16 -68.95 -11.32 -14.54
C VAL A 16 -69.25 -10.57 -15.84
N ALA A 17 -68.55 -10.94 -16.88
CA ALA A 17 -68.88 -11.44 -18.22
C ALA A 17 -67.64 -11.25 -19.09
N GLY A 18 -66.99 -12.24 -19.74
CA GLY A 18 -67.46 -13.34 -20.56
C GLY A 18 -67.35 -12.97 -22.04
N SER A 19 -66.28 -13.48 -22.71
CA SER A 19 -66.35 -14.02 -24.09
C SER A 19 -64.95 -14.39 -24.62
N SER A 20 -64.77 -15.58 -24.78
CA SER A 20 -64.18 -16.58 -25.65
C SER A 20 -63.40 -16.15 -26.92
N ASP A 21 -62.34 -16.94 -27.10
CA ASP A 21 -61.73 -17.50 -28.29
C ASP A 21 -60.79 -16.61 -29.15
N ASN A 22 -59.49 -16.91 -29.09
CA ASN A 22 -58.83 -17.57 -30.22
C ASN A 22 -57.47 -18.15 -29.84
N LEU A 23 -57.34 -19.47 -30.01
CA LEU A 23 -56.13 -20.23 -30.02
C LEU A 23 -55.31 -19.85 -31.27
N SER A 24 -54.07 -19.46 -31.08
CA SER A 24 -53.01 -19.69 -32.07
C SER A 24 -51.71 -19.93 -31.36
N ASN A 25 -51.28 -21.17 -31.37
CA ASN A 25 -49.97 -21.63 -31.07
C ASN A 25 -48.92 -20.83 -31.87
N ASN A 26 -47.96 -20.30 -31.18
CA ASN A 26 -46.59 -20.26 -31.69
C ASN A 26 -45.60 -20.30 -30.52
N SER A 27 -45.14 -21.50 -30.22
CA SER A 27 -44.00 -21.76 -29.36
C SER A 27 -42.75 -21.25 -30.05
N THR A 28 -42.23 -20.16 -29.59
CA THR A 28 -40.82 -19.80 -29.76
C THR A 28 -40.29 -19.35 -28.43
N THR A 29 -39.64 -20.27 -27.75
CA THR A 29 -38.75 -20.00 -26.63
C THR A 29 -37.64 -19.04 -27.09
N GLY A 30 -37.94 -17.76 -27.10
CA GLY A 30 -36.95 -16.70 -27.15
C GLY A 30 -36.36 -16.56 -25.75
N LEU A 31 -35.27 -17.29 -25.48
CA LEU A 31 -34.34 -16.90 -24.42
C LEU A 31 -33.87 -15.49 -24.77
N SER A 32 -34.57 -14.50 -24.27
CA SER A 32 -34.12 -13.11 -24.25
C SER A 32 -32.80 -13.12 -23.48
N ASN A 33 -31.72 -13.11 -24.23
CA ASN A 33 -30.40 -12.72 -23.77
C ASN A 33 -30.53 -11.27 -23.26
N ARG A 34 -31.02 -11.12 -22.04
CA ARG A 34 -30.88 -9.88 -21.30
C ARG A 34 -29.41 -9.76 -20.90
N SER A 35 -28.60 -9.38 -21.88
CA SER A 35 -27.37 -8.67 -21.61
C SER A 35 -27.77 -7.32 -20.98
N LEU A 36 -28.07 -7.35 -19.69
CA LEU A 36 -28.03 -6.16 -18.87
C LEU A 36 -26.54 -5.81 -18.78
N SER A 37 -26.03 -5.09 -19.76
CA SER A 37 -24.84 -4.26 -19.57
C SER A 37 -25.25 -3.21 -18.56
N ALA A 38 -25.05 -3.50 -17.26
CA ALA A 38 -25.15 -2.50 -16.21
C ALA A 38 -24.31 -1.30 -16.70
N GLU A 39 -24.93 -0.13 -16.75
CA GLU A 39 -24.23 1.08 -17.18
C GLU A 39 -23.06 1.30 -16.24
N VAL A 40 -21.84 1.24 -16.79
CA VAL A 40 -20.62 1.29 -15.99
C VAL A 40 -20.43 2.69 -15.47
N SER A 41 -20.48 2.86 -14.15
CA SER A 41 -20.30 4.15 -13.49
C SER A 41 -18.79 4.44 -13.27
N GLY A 42 -18.39 5.69 -13.52
CA GLY A 42 -17.01 6.14 -13.35
C GLY A 42 -16.32 6.54 -14.65
N GLU A 43 -15.07 6.98 -14.54
CA GLU A 43 -14.27 7.37 -15.70
C GLU A 43 -13.65 6.13 -16.35
N ARG A 44 -13.96 5.90 -17.61
CA ARG A 44 -13.53 4.72 -18.38
C ARG A 44 -12.35 5.04 -19.27
N ILE A 45 -11.34 4.18 -19.28
CA ILE A 45 -10.15 4.27 -20.11
C ILE A 45 -9.92 2.93 -20.80
N GLY A 46 -9.95 2.94 -22.13
CA GLY A 46 -9.96 1.72 -22.94
C GLY A 46 -11.38 1.19 -23.18
N ASN A 47 -11.48 0.08 -23.93
CA ASN A 47 -12.76 -0.53 -24.31
C ASN A 47 -12.69 -2.07 -24.39
N ALA A 48 -11.73 -2.67 -23.70
CA ALA A 48 -11.55 -4.12 -23.69
C ALA A 48 -12.63 -4.82 -22.85
N ARG A 49 -12.79 -6.13 -23.07
CA ARG A 49 -13.80 -6.94 -22.37
C ARG A 49 -13.47 -7.12 -20.88
N VAL A 50 -12.18 -7.23 -20.55
CA VAL A 50 -11.77 -7.40 -19.15
C VAL A 50 -11.70 -6.04 -18.48
N ARG A 51 -12.39 -5.90 -17.37
CA ARG A 51 -12.50 -4.65 -16.63
C ARG A 51 -11.70 -4.72 -15.33
N VAL A 52 -11.00 -3.62 -15.04
CA VAL A 52 -10.27 -3.38 -13.79
C VAL A 52 -10.80 -2.10 -13.17
N ALA A 53 -11.26 -2.16 -11.93
CA ALA A 53 -11.74 -0.96 -11.22
C ALA A 53 -10.60 -0.35 -10.40
N LEU A 54 -10.44 0.98 -10.46
CA LEU A 54 -9.51 1.74 -9.63
C LEU A 54 -10.29 2.61 -8.64
N LEU A 55 -10.20 2.28 -7.35
CA LEU A 55 -10.87 2.99 -6.27
C LEU A 55 -9.91 3.97 -5.59
N VAL A 56 -10.11 5.28 -5.78
CA VAL A 56 -9.20 6.32 -5.25
C VAL A 56 -9.98 7.53 -4.74
N PRO A 57 -9.47 8.26 -3.72
CA PRO A 57 -10.18 9.38 -3.08
C PRO A 57 -9.95 10.71 -3.82
N GLN A 58 -10.37 10.83 -5.10
CA GLN A 58 -10.03 11.98 -5.94
C GLN A 58 -10.60 13.32 -5.42
N SER A 59 -11.83 13.31 -4.89
CA SER A 59 -12.52 14.51 -4.39
C SER A 59 -12.37 14.71 -2.87
N ALA A 60 -11.65 13.84 -2.18
CA ALA A 60 -11.35 14.05 -0.77
C ALA A 60 -10.58 15.37 -0.56
N SER A 61 -10.78 16.02 0.58
CA SER A 61 -10.07 17.25 0.94
C SER A 61 -8.61 17.00 1.32
N GLY A 62 -7.79 18.05 1.19
CA GLY A 62 -6.40 18.08 1.65
C GLY A 62 -5.48 17.02 1.00
N PRO A 63 -4.49 16.51 1.74
CA PRO A 63 -3.49 15.56 1.21
C PRO A 63 -4.09 14.27 0.65
N ALA A 64 -5.24 13.83 1.19
CA ALA A 64 -5.95 12.65 0.75
C ALA A 64 -6.39 12.76 -0.72
N GLY A 65 -7.05 13.85 -1.08
CA GLY A 65 -7.50 14.09 -2.45
C GLY A 65 -6.34 14.35 -3.41
N ILE A 66 -5.26 15.00 -2.94
CA ILE A 66 -4.06 15.16 -3.75
C ILE A 66 -3.50 13.80 -4.14
N ALA A 67 -3.31 12.91 -3.16
CA ALA A 67 -2.81 11.56 -3.41
C ALA A 67 -3.75 10.76 -4.34
N GLY A 68 -5.07 10.83 -4.13
CA GLY A 68 -6.05 10.16 -4.98
C GLY A 68 -5.99 10.60 -6.44
N ARG A 69 -5.92 11.90 -6.69
CA ARG A 69 -5.76 12.46 -8.04
C ARG A 69 -4.42 12.08 -8.68
N GLU A 70 -3.33 12.10 -7.93
CA GLU A 70 -2.02 11.72 -8.46
C GLU A 70 -1.94 10.23 -8.81
N ILE A 71 -2.51 9.35 -8.01
CA ILE A 71 -2.63 7.92 -8.32
C ILE A 71 -3.46 7.73 -9.61
N ALA A 72 -4.60 8.44 -9.75
CA ALA A 72 -5.42 8.37 -10.95
C ALA A 72 -4.68 8.85 -12.20
N LEU A 73 -3.98 9.98 -12.13
CA LEU A 73 -3.18 10.51 -13.25
C LEU A 73 -2.05 9.54 -13.65
N ALA A 74 -1.37 8.95 -12.67
CA ALA A 74 -0.33 7.96 -12.91
C ALA A 74 -0.87 6.66 -13.52
N ALA A 75 -2.05 6.22 -13.09
CA ALA A 75 -2.74 5.08 -13.68
C ALA A 75 -3.14 5.35 -15.15
N LYS A 76 -3.63 6.55 -15.45
CA LYS A 76 -3.94 6.97 -16.83
C LYS A 76 -2.69 6.98 -17.72
N LEU A 77 -1.57 7.49 -17.21
CA LEU A 77 -0.29 7.46 -17.91
C LEU A 77 0.15 6.01 -18.19
N ALA A 78 0.04 5.13 -17.20
CA ALA A 78 0.38 3.72 -17.38
C ALA A 78 -0.52 2.99 -18.38
N MET A 79 -1.82 3.36 -18.46
CA MET A 79 -2.72 2.88 -19.52
C MET A 79 -2.22 3.24 -20.93
N GLN A 80 -1.67 4.44 -21.10
CA GLN A 80 -1.07 4.84 -22.37
C GLN A 80 0.21 4.07 -22.68
N ASP A 81 1.05 3.87 -21.65
CA ASP A 81 2.36 3.26 -21.83
C ASP A 81 2.29 1.72 -21.99
N PHE A 82 1.34 1.03 -21.36
CA PHE A 82 1.39 -0.44 -21.21
C PHE A 82 0.16 -1.20 -21.70
N SER A 83 -1.06 -0.62 -21.63
CA SER A 83 -2.28 -1.45 -21.71
C SER A 83 -2.54 -2.10 -23.07
N ARG A 84 -2.09 -1.49 -24.17
CA ARG A 84 -2.32 -1.98 -25.54
C ARG A 84 -3.74 -2.51 -25.79
N ASN A 85 -4.76 -1.90 -25.17
CA ASN A 85 -6.16 -2.32 -25.20
C ASN A 85 -6.45 -3.73 -24.64
N GLN A 86 -5.64 -4.23 -23.73
CA GLN A 86 -5.83 -5.55 -23.10
C GLN A 86 -6.94 -5.56 -22.06
N PHE A 87 -7.17 -4.44 -21.38
CA PHE A 87 -8.20 -4.27 -20.37
C PHE A 87 -8.75 -2.84 -20.38
N GLU A 88 -9.94 -2.70 -19.81
CA GLU A 88 -10.58 -1.40 -19.52
C GLU A 88 -10.31 -1.03 -18.06
N LEU A 89 -9.82 0.18 -17.82
CA LEU A 89 -9.69 0.74 -16.48
C LEU A 89 -10.88 1.64 -16.18
N VAL A 90 -11.59 1.40 -15.05
CA VAL A 90 -12.71 2.23 -14.60
C VAL A 90 -12.33 2.88 -13.27
N ILE A 91 -12.15 4.20 -13.29
CA ILE A 91 -11.77 4.97 -12.11
C ILE A 91 -13.02 5.42 -11.37
N LYS A 92 -13.10 5.12 -10.08
CA LYS A 92 -14.22 5.42 -9.19
C LYS A 92 -13.72 6.22 -7.97
N ASP A 93 -14.41 7.30 -7.65
CA ASP A 93 -14.03 8.22 -6.58
C ASP A 93 -14.64 7.81 -5.23
N THR A 94 -13.80 7.32 -4.32
CA THR A 94 -14.22 6.92 -2.97
C THR A 94 -14.46 8.10 -2.03
N LYS A 95 -14.15 9.31 -2.42
CA LYS A 95 -14.22 10.53 -1.59
C LYS A 95 -13.44 10.40 -0.25
N GLY A 96 -12.62 9.35 -0.12
CA GLY A 96 -11.95 8.99 1.14
C GLY A 96 -12.84 8.35 2.18
N GLN A 97 -14.08 7.99 1.84
CA GLN A 97 -15.08 7.47 2.76
C GLN A 97 -15.20 5.95 2.67
N ALA A 98 -15.23 5.29 3.83
CA ALA A 98 -15.27 3.83 3.90
C ALA A 98 -16.58 3.24 3.35
N ALA A 99 -17.71 3.89 3.62
CA ALA A 99 -19.02 3.48 3.10
C ALA A 99 -19.05 3.58 1.56
N GLU A 100 -18.53 4.68 1.00
CA GLU A 100 -18.46 4.88 -0.45
C GLU A 100 -17.56 3.84 -1.11
N ALA A 101 -16.43 3.52 -0.47
CA ALA A 101 -15.53 2.48 -0.97
C ALA A 101 -16.21 1.09 -1.04
N ALA A 102 -17.07 0.75 -0.08
CA ALA A 102 -17.86 -0.48 -0.10
C ALA A 102 -18.89 -0.47 -1.23
N ILE A 103 -19.64 0.63 -1.40
CA ILE A 103 -20.63 0.80 -2.48
C ILE A 103 -19.95 0.64 -3.84
N LEU A 104 -18.84 1.35 -4.07
CA LEU A 104 -18.11 1.33 -5.35
C LEU A 104 -17.46 -0.02 -5.64
N ALA A 105 -16.99 -0.74 -4.60
CA ALA A 105 -16.49 -2.09 -4.75
C ALA A 105 -17.60 -3.09 -5.15
N GLY A 106 -18.79 -2.92 -4.58
CA GLY A 106 -19.99 -3.66 -4.97
C GLY A 106 -20.39 -3.39 -6.43
N GLN A 107 -20.46 -2.13 -6.82
CA GLN A 107 -20.71 -1.73 -8.21
C GLN A 107 -19.67 -2.32 -9.17
N ALA A 108 -18.39 -2.21 -8.84
CA ALA A 108 -17.32 -2.78 -9.68
C ALA A 108 -17.51 -4.29 -9.88
N ARG A 109 -17.85 -5.04 -8.84
CA ARG A 109 -18.19 -6.45 -8.92
C ARG A 109 -19.38 -6.70 -9.85
N ASP A 110 -20.47 -5.96 -9.65
CA ASP A 110 -21.74 -6.14 -10.39
C ASP A 110 -21.59 -5.70 -11.86
N GLU A 111 -20.72 -4.77 -12.14
CA GLU A 111 -20.29 -4.35 -13.48
C GLU A 111 -19.28 -5.33 -14.14
N GLY A 112 -18.92 -6.43 -13.46
CA GLY A 112 -18.05 -7.49 -13.99
C GLY A 112 -16.56 -7.18 -13.94
N ALA A 113 -16.10 -6.35 -13.00
CA ALA A 113 -14.67 -6.17 -12.78
C ALA A 113 -14.00 -7.49 -12.39
N SER A 114 -12.83 -7.74 -12.96
CA SER A 114 -12.02 -8.94 -12.70
C SER A 114 -10.92 -8.67 -11.66
N LEU A 115 -10.66 -7.41 -11.33
CA LEU A 115 -9.68 -6.96 -10.34
C LEU A 115 -10.08 -5.57 -9.83
N VAL A 116 -9.83 -5.33 -8.54
CA VAL A 116 -9.92 -4.00 -7.91
C VAL A 116 -8.52 -3.51 -7.56
N LEU A 117 -8.16 -2.33 -8.02
CA LEU A 117 -6.97 -1.56 -7.62
C LEU A 117 -7.40 -0.50 -6.59
N GLY A 118 -6.60 -0.32 -5.52
CA GLY A 118 -7.01 0.46 -4.37
C GLY A 118 -7.93 -0.36 -3.44
N PRO A 119 -8.56 0.29 -2.44
CA PRO A 119 -8.46 1.70 -2.06
C PRO A 119 -7.14 2.09 -1.36
N LEU A 120 -7.01 3.40 -1.05
CA LEU A 120 -5.81 3.94 -0.40
C LEU A 120 -5.83 3.80 1.14
N PHE A 121 -6.96 4.02 1.79
CA PHE A 121 -7.05 4.08 3.25
C PHE A 121 -7.46 2.74 3.86
N SER A 122 -6.89 2.43 5.03
CA SER A 122 -7.13 1.18 5.77
C SER A 122 -8.63 0.88 6.00
N ALA A 123 -9.39 1.87 6.46
CA ALA A 123 -10.84 1.73 6.67
C ALA A 123 -11.58 1.44 5.36
N ASN A 124 -11.19 2.10 4.26
CA ASN A 124 -11.77 1.89 2.94
C ASN A 124 -11.46 0.47 2.42
N VAL A 125 -10.23 -0.01 2.63
CA VAL A 125 -9.84 -1.39 2.29
C VAL A 125 -10.67 -2.40 3.06
N SER A 126 -10.84 -2.20 4.37
CA SER A 126 -11.67 -3.07 5.21
C SER A 126 -13.11 -3.16 4.68
N SER A 127 -13.74 -2.03 4.39
CA SER A 127 -15.13 -1.98 3.92
C SER A 127 -15.28 -2.55 2.50
N ALA A 128 -14.41 -2.16 1.56
CA ALA A 128 -14.45 -2.63 0.18
C ALA A 128 -14.17 -4.12 0.08
N SER A 129 -13.18 -4.63 0.81
CA SER A 129 -12.84 -6.06 0.77
C SER A 129 -13.91 -6.96 1.38
N GLY A 130 -14.68 -6.48 2.37
CA GLY A 130 -15.86 -7.20 2.88
C GLY A 130 -16.90 -7.47 1.79
N VAL A 131 -17.00 -6.61 0.79
CA VAL A 131 -17.93 -6.76 -0.34
C VAL A 131 -17.35 -7.62 -1.48
N THR A 132 -16.04 -7.57 -1.71
CA THR A 132 -15.40 -8.33 -2.80
C THR A 132 -15.05 -9.77 -2.42
N GLU A 133 -14.85 -10.06 -1.15
CA GLU A 133 -14.41 -11.36 -0.64
C GLU A 133 -15.39 -12.51 -0.96
N PRO A 134 -16.73 -12.37 -0.79
CA PRO A 134 -17.67 -13.44 -1.12
C PRO A 134 -17.62 -13.87 -2.59
N SER A 135 -17.32 -12.95 -3.51
CA SER A 135 -17.18 -13.21 -4.94
C SER A 135 -15.76 -13.62 -5.34
N ARG A 136 -14.82 -13.63 -4.40
CA ARG A 136 -13.39 -13.88 -4.63
C ARG A 136 -12.76 -12.90 -5.64
N LEU A 137 -13.33 -11.72 -5.78
CA LEU A 137 -12.78 -10.66 -6.62
C LEU A 137 -11.47 -10.14 -5.98
N PRO A 138 -10.30 -10.35 -6.60
CA PRO A 138 -9.04 -9.95 -6.01
C PRO A 138 -8.92 -8.43 -5.92
N MET A 139 -8.20 -7.98 -4.89
CA MET A 139 -7.97 -6.57 -4.60
C MET A 139 -6.47 -6.31 -4.41
N ILE A 140 -5.95 -5.26 -5.05
CA ILE A 140 -4.60 -4.73 -4.83
C ILE A 140 -4.75 -3.36 -4.18
N ALA A 141 -4.72 -3.33 -2.86
CA ALA A 141 -4.91 -2.12 -2.06
C ALA A 141 -3.63 -1.31 -1.91
N PHE A 142 -3.75 0.01 -1.70
CA PHE A 142 -2.61 0.93 -1.57
C PHE A 142 -2.30 1.33 -0.12
N THR A 143 -2.98 0.73 0.85
CA THR A 143 -2.73 1.03 2.27
C THR A 143 -1.41 0.45 2.76
N SER A 144 -0.71 1.20 3.62
CA SER A 144 0.46 0.70 4.35
C SER A 144 0.11 -0.04 5.64
N ASP A 145 -1.18 -0.16 5.98
CA ASP A 145 -1.65 -0.93 7.13
C ASP A 145 -1.59 -2.44 6.82
N ILE A 146 -0.53 -3.10 7.26
CA ILE A 146 -0.28 -4.52 7.02
C ILE A 146 -1.36 -5.45 7.60
N ALA A 147 -2.15 -4.98 8.57
CA ALA A 147 -3.27 -5.73 9.13
C ALA A 147 -4.43 -5.92 8.13
N ARG A 148 -4.40 -5.22 7.01
CA ARG A 148 -5.38 -5.39 5.91
C ARG A 148 -5.00 -6.48 4.93
N ALA A 149 -3.74 -6.94 4.93
CA ALA A 149 -3.28 -8.02 4.08
C ALA A 149 -3.95 -9.35 4.45
N ARG A 150 -4.44 -10.07 3.48
CA ARG A 150 -4.99 -11.43 3.59
C ARG A 150 -5.13 -12.08 2.21
N PRO A 151 -5.43 -13.37 2.12
CA PRO A 151 -5.68 -14.00 0.81
C PRO A 151 -6.69 -13.20 -0.03
N ASN A 152 -6.38 -12.95 -1.30
CA ASN A 152 -7.10 -12.11 -2.26
C ASN A 152 -7.13 -10.59 -1.96
N VAL A 153 -6.50 -10.12 -0.88
CA VAL A 153 -6.29 -8.68 -0.61
C VAL A 153 -4.79 -8.44 -0.49
N TYR A 154 -4.20 -8.00 -1.57
CA TYR A 154 -2.77 -7.74 -1.70
C TYR A 154 -2.48 -6.27 -1.43
N LEU A 155 -1.37 -5.97 -0.76
CA LEU A 155 -0.99 -4.59 -0.46
C LEU A 155 0.12 -4.14 -1.40
N LEU A 156 -0.16 -3.25 -2.34
CA LEU A 156 0.86 -2.55 -3.11
C LEU A 156 1.12 -1.19 -2.46
N SER A 157 2.10 -1.14 -1.57
CA SER A 157 2.33 0.05 -0.75
C SER A 157 3.80 0.19 -0.34
N PHE A 158 4.10 1.24 0.40
CA PHE A 158 5.36 1.44 1.10
C PHE A 158 5.17 1.11 2.58
N ALA A 159 4.99 -0.18 2.87
CA ALA A 159 4.86 -0.66 4.23
C ALA A 159 6.23 -0.61 4.94
N PRO A 160 6.29 -0.10 6.17
CA PRO A 160 7.56 0.17 6.84
C PRO A 160 8.28 -1.08 7.36
N ASP A 161 7.61 -2.23 7.41
CA ASP A 161 8.19 -3.48 7.89
C ASP A 161 9.35 -3.98 7.02
N ALA A 162 9.27 -3.80 5.70
CA ALA A 162 10.28 -4.25 4.77
C ALA A 162 11.59 -3.45 4.90
N ASP A 163 11.51 -2.12 5.02
CA ASP A 163 12.69 -1.27 5.16
C ASP A 163 13.37 -1.44 6.52
N ILE A 164 12.58 -1.64 7.57
CA ILE A 164 13.08 -1.96 8.92
C ILE A 164 13.89 -3.25 8.88
N ARG A 165 13.32 -4.34 8.38
CA ARG A 165 14.03 -5.62 8.24
C ARG A 165 15.29 -5.50 7.39
N ARG A 166 15.23 -4.81 6.25
CA ARG A 166 16.38 -4.66 5.36
C ARG A 166 17.52 -3.89 6.01
N THR A 167 17.22 -2.78 6.71
CA THR A 167 18.22 -1.99 7.43
C THR A 167 18.88 -2.81 8.54
N LEU A 168 18.08 -3.48 9.37
CA LEU A 168 18.59 -4.26 10.51
C LEU A 168 19.39 -5.46 10.05
N ASN A 169 18.94 -6.23 9.06
CA ASN A 169 19.67 -7.35 8.50
C ASN A 169 21.02 -6.90 7.92
N PHE A 170 21.05 -5.75 7.23
CA PHE A 170 22.32 -5.20 6.75
C PHE A 170 23.23 -4.79 7.91
N GLY A 171 22.68 -4.16 8.97
CA GLY A 171 23.43 -3.83 10.18
C GLY A 171 24.05 -5.06 10.83
N ILE A 172 23.25 -6.13 11.02
CA ILE A 172 23.72 -7.39 11.61
C ILE A 172 24.83 -8.03 10.75
N SER A 173 24.63 -8.13 9.44
CA SER A 173 25.62 -8.68 8.53
C SER A 173 26.92 -7.86 8.48
N SER A 174 26.86 -6.60 8.90
CA SER A 174 27.99 -5.69 9.05
C SER A 174 28.62 -5.69 10.45
N GLY A 175 28.17 -6.58 11.35
CA GLY A 175 28.71 -6.75 12.70
C GLY A 175 28.02 -5.92 13.80
N PHE A 176 26.88 -5.26 13.48
CA PHE A 176 26.13 -4.42 14.42
C PHE A 176 24.87 -5.15 14.91
N SER A 177 25.01 -6.01 15.90
CA SER A 177 23.95 -6.94 16.36
C SER A 177 23.30 -6.56 17.69
N ARG A 178 23.92 -5.67 18.48
CA ARG A 178 23.40 -5.21 19.78
C ARG A 178 22.82 -3.81 19.61
N VAL A 179 21.49 -3.71 19.61
CA VAL A 179 20.78 -2.51 19.18
C VAL A 179 20.08 -1.83 20.35
N VAL A 180 20.28 -0.54 20.50
CA VAL A 180 19.45 0.36 21.30
C VAL A 180 18.49 1.07 20.35
N ALA A 181 17.21 1.19 20.71
CA ALA A 181 16.21 1.84 19.89
C ALA A 181 15.57 3.05 20.58
N ILE A 182 15.29 4.09 19.79
CA ILE A 182 14.52 5.26 20.21
C ILE A 182 13.31 5.39 19.28
N LEU A 183 12.13 5.11 19.83
CA LEU A 183 10.90 4.88 19.07
C LEU A 183 9.80 5.88 19.44
N PRO A 184 8.96 6.31 18.48
CA PRO A 184 7.80 7.13 18.82
C PRO A 184 6.75 6.31 19.59
N ASN A 185 6.04 6.97 20.51
CA ASN A 185 4.90 6.37 21.22
C ASN A 185 3.65 6.40 20.31
N SER A 186 3.65 5.59 19.27
CA SER A 186 2.63 5.54 18.22
C SER A 186 2.44 4.11 17.71
N SER A 187 1.44 3.90 16.85
CA SER A 187 1.26 2.61 16.15
C SER A 187 2.46 2.25 15.29
N TYR A 188 3.10 3.25 14.65
CA TYR A 188 4.34 3.04 13.91
C TYR A 188 5.49 2.60 14.80
N GLY A 189 5.67 3.23 15.97
CA GLY A 189 6.73 2.83 16.92
C GLY A 189 6.52 1.41 17.47
N ARG A 190 5.27 0.99 17.68
CA ARG A 190 4.98 -0.40 18.07
C ARG A 190 5.32 -1.40 16.97
N LEU A 191 4.94 -1.09 15.71
CA LEU A 191 5.32 -1.89 14.55
C LEU A 191 6.83 -1.97 14.40
N ALA A 192 7.53 -0.83 14.49
CA ALA A 192 8.98 -0.76 14.36
C ALA A 192 9.70 -1.60 15.44
N GLU A 193 9.20 -1.60 16.67
CA GLU A 193 9.74 -2.44 17.74
C GLU A 193 9.50 -3.93 17.47
N GLN A 194 8.29 -4.30 17.06
CA GLN A 194 7.96 -5.69 16.75
C GLN A 194 8.85 -6.23 15.64
N GLU A 195 8.97 -5.52 14.52
CA GLU A 195 9.81 -5.92 13.39
C GLU A 195 11.30 -5.95 13.77
N MET A 196 11.75 -4.99 14.58
CA MET A 196 13.13 -4.96 15.08
C MET A 196 13.43 -6.21 15.93
N ARG A 197 12.58 -6.53 16.91
CA ARG A 197 12.78 -7.71 17.77
C ARG A 197 12.80 -8.99 16.95
N GLN A 198 11.81 -9.19 16.09
CA GLN A 198 11.74 -10.38 15.23
C GLN A 198 12.97 -10.52 14.34
N THR A 199 13.44 -9.41 13.74
CA THR A 199 14.61 -9.42 12.86
C THR A 199 15.91 -9.74 13.63
N LEU A 200 16.11 -9.12 14.80
CA LEU A 200 17.30 -9.34 15.60
C LEU A 200 17.31 -10.77 16.16
N GLU A 201 16.21 -11.25 16.75
CA GLU A 201 16.09 -12.61 17.27
C GLU A 201 16.35 -13.66 16.18
N GLY A 202 15.77 -13.49 14.99
CA GLY A 202 15.94 -14.41 13.85
C GLY A 202 17.37 -14.45 13.31
N ALA A 203 18.18 -13.44 13.56
CA ALA A 203 19.56 -13.31 13.09
C ALA A 203 20.62 -13.37 14.21
N GLY A 204 20.24 -13.75 15.42
CA GLY A 204 21.14 -13.87 16.57
C GLY A 204 21.58 -12.52 17.16
N GLY A 205 20.85 -11.45 16.89
CA GLY A 205 21.07 -10.14 17.49
C GLY A 205 20.28 -9.91 18.78
N GLN A 206 20.50 -8.77 19.42
CA GLN A 206 19.91 -8.43 20.70
C GLN A 206 19.41 -6.99 20.76
N VAL A 207 18.21 -6.78 21.32
CA VAL A 207 17.73 -5.46 21.74
C VAL A 207 18.24 -5.17 23.15
N VAL A 208 19.17 -4.21 23.26
CA VAL A 208 19.79 -3.82 24.53
C VAL A 208 18.86 -2.96 25.36
N ALA A 209 18.24 -1.96 24.76
CA ALA A 209 17.27 -1.07 25.40
C ALA A 209 16.35 -0.42 24.37
N VAL A 210 15.16 -0.02 24.84
CA VAL A 210 14.19 0.74 24.05
C VAL A 210 13.73 1.94 24.86
N ALA A 211 13.88 3.14 24.31
CA ALA A 211 13.24 4.34 24.83
C ALA A 211 12.11 4.77 23.91
N ARG A 212 11.07 5.39 24.49
CA ARG A 212 9.92 5.92 23.74
C ARG A 212 9.77 7.40 24.00
N TYR A 213 9.37 8.12 22.95
CA TYR A 213 9.09 9.55 23.04
C TYR A 213 7.70 9.87 22.49
N SER A 214 7.13 10.94 22.99
CA SER A 214 5.92 11.58 22.46
C SER A 214 6.31 12.67 21.46
N ARG A 215 5.33 13.28 20.78
CA ARG A 215 5.61 14.26 19.70
C ARG A 215 6.06 15.66 20.18
N ASP A 216 6.56 15.77 21.40
CA ASP A 216 7.14 16.99 21.94
C ASP A 216 8.67 16.89 22.01
N SER A 217 9.35 18.03 21.88
CA SER A 217 10.81 18.09 21.84
C SER A 217 11.47 17.67 23.15
N ASN A 218 10.83 17.91 24.29
CA ASN A 218 11.37 17.55 25.60
C ASN A 218 11.38 16.03 25.78
N SER A 219 10.30 15.36 25.37
CA SER A 219 10.20 13.92 25.41
C SER A 219 11.28 13.22 24.57
N VAL A 220 11.64 13.77 23.42
CA VAL A 220 12.75 13.26 22.58
C VAL A 220 14.09 13.35 23.33
N VAL A 221 14.35 14.48 24.01
CA VAL A 221 15.57 14.67 24.79
C VAL A 221 15.62 13.72 25.99
N GLU A 222 14.51 13.56 26.69
CA GLU A 222 14.39 12.63 27.83
C GLU A 222 14.59 11.18 27.41
N ALA A 223 13.96 10.75 26.30
CA ALA A 223 14.14 9.41 25.75
C ALA A 223 15.62 9.15 25.38
N ALA A 224 16.29 10.11 24.75
CA ALA A 224 17.70 9.98 24.43
C ALA A 224 18.56 9.84 25.69
N ARG A 225 18.31 10.64 26.75
CA ARG A 225 19.03 10.57 28.01
C ARG A 225 18.81 9.23 28.75
N SER A 226 17.59 8.71 28.72
CA SER A 226 17.23 7.47 29.45
C SER A 226 18.00 6.25 28.98
N ILE A 227 18.48 6.22 27.72
CA ILE A 227 19.24 5.10 27.15
C ILE A 227 20.76 5.33 27.15
N ALA A 228 21.23 6.49 27.60
CA ALA A 228 22.64 6.86 27.49
C ALA A 228 23.59 5.80 28.08
N LEU A 229 23.28 5.27 29.26
CA LEU A 229 24.07 4.22 29.91
C LEU A 229 24.03 2.88 29.16
N SER A 230 22.91 2.56 28.52
CA SER A 230 22.74 1.31 27.76
C SER A 230 23.60 1.28 26.49
N LEU A 231 24.01 2.46 25.99
CA LEU A 231 24.84 2.56 24.81
C LEU A 231 26.25 1.97 24.99
N ALA A 232 26.73 1.85 26.22
CA ALA A 232 28.01 1.17 26.50
C ALA A 232 27.99 -0.30 25.98
N ASN A 233 26.84 -0.95 26.05
CA ASN A 233 26.64 -2.35 25.67
C ASN A 233 26.06 -2.54 24.26
N ALA A 234 25.88 -1.47 23.47
CA ALA A 234 25.30 -1.52 22.15
C ALA A 234 26.32 -1.27 21.03
N ASP A 235 26.06 -1.83 19.87
CA ASP A 235 26.84 -1.60 18.65
C ASP A 235 26.15 -0.58 17.75
N ALA A 236 24.83 -0.48 17.86
CA ALA A 236 24.02 0.38 16.99
C ALA A 236 22.91 1.11 17.76
N ILE A 237 22.49 2.22 17.15
CA ILE A 237 21.33 3.03 17.58
C ILE A 237 20.32 3.04 16.45
N TYR A 238 19.14 2.50 16.70
CA TYR A 238 18.05 2.46 15.75
C TYR A 238 17.05 3.59 16.01
N ILE A 239 16.88 4.47 15.01
CA ILE A 239 15.96 5.62 15.03
C ILE A 239 15.09 5.56 13.78
N PRO A 240 13.91 4.89 13.81
CA PRO A 240 13.13 4.66 12.61
C PRO A 240 12.41 5.90 12.06
N GLU A 241 12.08 6.88 12.90
CA GLU A 241 11.37 8.07 12.46
C GLU A 241 12.29 9.02 11.69
N GLY A 242 11.72 9.71 10.69
CA GLY A 242 12.41 10.66 9.83
C GLY A 242 12.31 12.11 10.31
N GLY A 243 12.43 13.05 9.36
CA GLY A 243 12.35 14.48 9.63
C GLY A 243 13.49 14.98 10.51
N GLN A 244 13.16 15.74 11.54
CA GLN A 244 14.16 16.33 12.47
C GLN A 244 14.52 15.41 13.64
N ILE A 245 13.78 14.32 13.85
CA ILE A 245 13.94 13.45 15.02
C ILE A 245 15.35 12.83 15.11
N PRO A 246 15.92 12.25 14.05
CA PRO A 246 17.25 11.67 14.12
C PRO A 246 18.31 12.65 14.60
N SER A 247 18.31 13.85 14.03
CA SER A 247 19.23 14.92 14.41
C SER A 247 19.05 15.37 15.87
N ALA A 248 17.81 15.51 16.33
CA ALA A 248 17.51 15.90 17.69
C ALA A 248 18.00 14.84 18.71
N VAL A 249 17.75 13.55 18.42
CA VAL A 249 18.21 12.43 19.25
C VAL A 249 19.73 12.42 19.34
N LEU A 250 20.44 12.47 18.22
CA LEU A 250 21.91 12.39 18.21
C LEU A 250 22.56 13.59 18.89
N LYS A 251 22.00 14.81 18.70
CA LYS A 251 22.45 16.01 19.41
C LYS A 251 22.23 15.90 20.93
N SER A 252 21.09 15.35 21.36
CA SER A 252 20.79 15.13 22.78
C SER A 252 21.76 14.12 23.42
N LEU A 253 22.07 13.00 22.75
CA LEU A 253 23.03 12.02 23.23
C LEU A 253 24.42 12.63 23.39
N LYS A 254 24.91 13.37 22.39
CA LYS A 254 26.19 14.09 22.47
C LYS A 254 26.20 15.11 23.58
N GLY A 255 25.13 15.89 23.72
CA GLY A 255 24.96 16.89 24.80
C GLY A 255 24.92 16.28 26.19
N SER A 256 24.59 14.99 26.31
CA SER A 256 24.65 14.21 27.57
C SER A 256 26.00 13.53 27.80
N GLY A 257 27.03 13.85 26.99
CA GLY A 257 28.38 13.30 27.14
C GLY A 257 28.56 11.89 26.57
N VAL A 258 27.59 11.39 25.77
CA VAL A 258 27.70 10.07 25.15
C VAL A 258 28.64 10.11 23.96
N ASP A 259 29.68 9.26 23.99
CA ASP A 259 30.54 9.03 22.82
C ASP A 259 29.84 8.09 21.83
N LEU A 260 29.53 8.59 20.64
CA LEU A 260 28.90 7.84 19.54
C LEU A 260 29.94 7.19 18.61
N LYS A 261 31.24 7.33 18.88
CA LYS A 261 32.29 6.71 18.08
C LYS A 261 32.16 5.20 18.09
N GLY A 262 32.17 4.59 16.92
CA GLY A 262 32.02 3.16 16.75
C GLY A 262 30.57 2.64 16.89
N LYS A 263 29.59 3.53 17.09
CA LYS A 263 28.17 3.17 17.08
C LYS A 263 27.58 3.40 15.69
N GLN A 264 26.98 2.38 15.10
CA GLN A 264 26.30 2.51 13.81
C GLN A 264 24.91 3.12 14.04
N ILE A 265 24.61 4.18 13.34
CA ILE A 265 23.27 4.77 13.33
C ILE A 265 22.45 4.08 12.23
N LEU A 266 21.28 3.55 12.62
CA LEU A 266 20.36 2.82 11.76
C LEU A 266 19.04 3.61 11.65
N GLY A 267 18.62 3.88 10.42
CA GLY A 267 17.35 4.54 10.12
C GLY A 267 16.30 3.57 9.55
N SER A 268 15.25 4.12 8.98
CA SER A 268 14.24 3.44 8.18
C SER A 268 14.07 4.11 6.82
N GLY A 269 13.15 3.65 5.99
CA GLY A 269 12.80 4.29 4.71
C GLY A 269 12.34 5.75 4.86
N GLN A 270 11.88 6.16 6.05
CA GLN A 270 11.54 7.56 6.35
C GLN A 270 12.76 8.50 6.27
N TRP A 271 13.96 7.96 6.36
CA TRP A 271 15.19 8.75 6.24
C TRP A 271 15.49 9.25 4.82
N SER A 272 14.74 8.82 3.84
CA SER A 272 14.75 9.44 2.51
C SER A 272 14.34 10.92 2.54
N ASN A 273 13.70 11.38 3.61
CA ASN A 273 13.20 12.74 3.81
C ASN A 273 13.86 13.49 4.98
N VAL A 274 14.99 13.00 5.52
CA VAL A 274 15.77 13.76 6.53
C VAL A 274 16.65 14.82 5.84
N ASP A 275 17.11 15.80 6.61
CA ASP A 275 18.13 16.71 6.10
C ASP A 275 19.50 16.03 6.08
N HIS A 276 19.84 15.45 4.93
CA HIS A 276 21.12 14.77 4.74
C HIS A 276 22.35 15.66 4.93
N LYS A 277 22.16 16.98 4.97
CA LYS A 277 23.25 17.95 5.20
C LYS A 277 23.62 18.08 6.67
N ASP A 278 22.79 17.57 7.61
CA ASP A 278 23.12 17.57 9.04
C ASP A 278 24.32 16.65 9.29
N PRO A 279 25.45 17.19 9.79
CA PRO A 279 26.66 16.41 10.03
C PRO A 279 26.48 15.31 11.11
N ALA A 280 25.44 15.43 11.96
CA ALA A 280 25.12 14.40 12.95
C ALA A 280 24.70 13.06 12.30
N LEU A 281 24.18 13.10 11.06
CA LEU A 281 23.70 11.93 10.33
C LEU A 281 24.77 11.27 9.45
N ASN A 282 25.98 11.85 9.37
CA ASN A 282 27.03 11.29 8.54
C ASN A 282 27.42 9.87 9.00
N GLY A 283 27.51 8.92 8.07
CA GLY A 283 27.78 7.51 8.35
C GLY A 283 26.53 6.69 8.71
N ALA A 284 25.37 7.30 8.89
CA ALA A 284 24.13 6.58 9.17
C ALA A 284 23.65 5.79 7.94
N ILE A 285 23.08 4.61 8.16
CA ILE A 285 22.54 3.74 7.12
C ILE A 285 21.04 3.55 7.23
N TYR A 286 20.37 3.40 6.09
CA TYR A 286 18.93 3.13 6.03
C TYR A 286 18.58 2.44 4.70
N ALA A 287 17.56 1.58 4.74
CA ALA A 287 17.02 0.99 3.53
C ALA A 287 15.90 1.87 2.95
N SER A 288 15.79 1.88 1.63
CA SER A 288 14.73 2.58 0.91
C SER A 288 14.38 1.88 -0.40
N ALA A 289 13.27 2.28 -1.01
CA ALA A 289 12.94 1.85 -2.36
C ALA A 289 14.02 2.30 -3.37
N ASP A 290 14.31 1.43 -4.34
CA ASP A 290 15.15 1.82 -5.47
C ASP A 290 14.39 2.84 -6.34
N ARG A 291 14.96 4.02 -6.47
CA ARG A 291 14.36 5.14 -7.20
C ARG A 291 14.84 5.28 -8.64
N THR A 292 15.66 4.36 -9.13
CA THR A 292 16.22 4.42 -10.50
C THR A 292 15.09 4.50 -11.54
N ASN A 293 14.13 3.60 -11.48
CA ASN A 293 12.99 3.61 -12.39
C ASN A 293 12.00 4.77 -12.09
N PHE A 294 11.97 5.25 -10.84
CA PHE A 294 11.11 6.37 -10.46
C PHE A 294 11.48 7.66 -11.19
N VAL A 295 12.76 7.90 -11.45
CA VAL A 295 13.21 9.07 -12.20
C VAL A 295 12.63 9.07 -13.63
N GLN A 296 12.59 7.90 -14.27
CA GLN A 296 11.98 7.75 -15.61
C GLN A 296 10.47 7.99 -15.58
N PHE A 297 9.76 7.36 -14.63
CA PHE A 297 8.34 7.62 -14.41
C PHE A 297 8.05 9.10 -14.15
N ALA A 298 8.81 9.73 -13.25
CA ALA A 298 8.63 11.14 -12.90
C ALA A 298 8.87 12.06 -14.11
N GLY A 299 9.86 11.78 -14.95
CA GLY A 299 10.10 12.48 -16.21
C GLY A 299 8.91 12.38 -17.16
N ARG A 300 8.37 11.17 -17.36
CA ARG A 300 7.17 10.94 -18.17
C ARG A 300 5.94 11.64 -17.58
N PHE A 301 5.70 11.49 -16.29
CA PHE A 301 4.57 12.12 -15.60
C PHE A 301 4.63 13.65 -15.74
N ARG A 302 5.80 14.24 -15.54
CA ARG A 302 6.03 15.69 -15.71
C ARG A 302 5.76 16.15 -17.14
N SER A 303 6.22 15.40 -18.14
CA SER A 303 6.02 15.75 -19.55
C SER A 303 4.55 15.76 -19.96
N VAL A 304 3.71 14.90 -19.35
CA VAL A 304 2.28 14.79 -19.68
C VAL A 304 1.43 15.73 -18.80
N HIS A 305 1.76 15.88 -17.52
CA HIS A 305 0.90 16.56 -16.56
C HIS A 305 1.45 17.90 -16.08
N ASN A 306 2.63 18.32 -16.54
CA ASN A 306 3.34 19.55 -16.11
C ASN A 306 3.44 19.69 -14.56
N LYS A 307 3.66 18.56 -13.88
CA LYS A 307 3.68 18.47 -12.43
C LYS A 307 4.63 17.35 -11.98
N GLU A 308 5.35 17.57 -10.86
CA GLU A 308 6.13 16.50 -10.22
C GLU A 308 5.19 15.50 -9.52
N PRO A 309 5.36 14.19 -9.75
CA PRO A 309 4.60 13.19 -9.03
C PRO A 309 5.16 12.98 -7.63
N SER A 310 4.27 12.72 -6.67
CA SER A 310 4.70 12.15 -5.39
C SER A 310 5.10 10.68 -5.58
N VAL A 311 5.84 10.13 -4.60
CA VAL A 311 6.16 8.68 -4.60
C VAL A 311 4.87 7.84 -4.56
N THR A 312 3.82 8.34 -3.90
CA THR A 312 2.50 7.68 -3.84
C THR A 312 1.84 7.59 -5.22
N ALA A 313 2.06 8.56 -6.11
CA ALA A 313 1.57 8.51 -7.49
C ALA A 313 2.08 7.26 -8.22
N GLY A 314 3.34 6.85 -7.94
CA GLY A 314 3.93 5.64 -8.51
C GLY A 314 3.13 4.37 -8.26
N LEU A 315 2.32 4.29 -7.18
CA LEU A 315 1.46 3.14 -6.91
C LEU A 315 0.41 2.94 -8.02
N GLY A 316 -0.15 4.02 -8.56
CA GLY A 316 -1.10 3.95 -9.68
C GLY A 316 -0.44 3.46 -10.97
N TYR A 317 0.76 3.95 -11.26
CA TYR A 317 1.56 3.53 -12.40
C TYR A 317 1.97 2.06 -12.29
N ASP A 318 2.47 1.65 -11.13
CA ASP A 318 2.91 0.28 -10.85
C ASP A 318 1.74 -0.71 -10.88
N ALA A 319 0.57 -0.33 -10.36
CA ALA A 319 -0.62 -1.18 -10.36
C ALA A 319 -1.12 -1.48 -11.77
N VAL A 320 -1.19 -0.47 -12.63
CA VAL A 320 -1.60 -0.66 -14.04
C VAL A 320 -0.52 -1.39 -14.83
N GLY A 321 0.77 -1.09 -14.61
CA GLY A 321 1.88 -1.82 -15.20
C GLY A 321 1.88 -3.31 -14.81
N LEU A 322 1.58 -3.61 -13.55
CA LEU A 322 1.37 -4.98 -13.06
C LEU A 322 0.23 -5.68 -13.80
N VAL A 323 -0.92 -5.01 -13.96
CA VAL A 323 -2.06 -5.58 -14.72
C VAL A 323 -1.64 -5.91 -16.15
N ALA A 324 -0.98 -5.00 -16.84
CA ALA A 324 -0.49 -5.22 -18.20
C ALA A 324 0.51 -6.40 -18.28
N GLU A 325 1.40 -6.52 -17.30
CA GLU A 325 2.35 -7.63 -17.23
C GLU A 325 1.65 -8.97 -16.96
N LEU A 326 0.62 -9.01 -16.12
CA LEU A 326 -0.19 -10.21 -15.88
C LEU A 326 -0.90 -10.67 -17.18
N PHE A 327 -1.44 -9.73 -17.97
CA PHE A 327 -2.01 -10.04 -19.28
C PHE A 327 -0.95 -10.57 -20.24
N ARG A 328 0.24 -9.97 -20.25
CA ARG A 328 1.34 -10.42 -21.11
C ARG A 328 1.77 -11.87 -20.77
N ARG A 329 1.73 -12.24 -19.49
CA ARG A 329 2.08 -13.59 -19.03
C ARG A 329 0.98 -14.60 -19.34
N ASN A 330 -0.27 -14.25 -19.10
CA ASN A 330 -1.43 -15.12 -19.35
C ASN A 330 -2.70 -14.30 -19.59
N ALA A 331 -3.02 -14.02 -20.84
CA ALA A 331 -4.19 -13.24 -21.21
C ALA A 331 -5.54 -13.93 -20.89
N GLN A 332 -5.57 -15.26 -20.80
CA GLN A 332 -6.80 -16.02 -20.55
C GLN A 332 -7.22 -15.98 -19.07
N ALA A 333 -6.26 -15.97 -18.15
CA ALA A 333 -6.50 -15.98 -16.72
C ALA A 333 -5.45 -15.12 -15.98
N PRO A 334 -5.44 -13.79 -16.20
CA PRO A 334 -4.36 -12.92 -15.72
C PRO A 334 -4.36 -12.77 -14.19
N PHE A 335 -5.51 -12.85 -13.52
CA PHE A 335 -5.66 -12.52 -12.10
C PHE A 335 -5.81 -13.74 -11.21
N THR A 336 -5.26 -14.89 -11.62
CA THR A 336 -5.21 -16.07 -10.75
C THR A 336 -4.31 -15.81 -9.55
N LYS A 337 -4.58 -16.50 -8.45
CA LYS A 337 -3.74 -16.44 -7.25
C LYS A 337 -2.27 -16.69 -7.58
N SER A 338 -1.97 -17.73 -8.36
CA SER A 338 -0.59 -18.07 -8.76
C SER A 338 0.07 -17.01 -9.63
N ALA A 339 -0.69 -16.28 -10.44
CA ALA A 339 -0.17 -15.17 -11.24
C ALA A 339 0.16 -13.95 -10.36
N LEU A 340 -0.75 -13.61 -9.44
CA LEU A 340 -0.56 -12.50 -8.49
C LEU A 340 0.58 -12.79 -7.50
N GLU A 341 0.70 -14.03 -6.99
CA GLU A 341 1.72 -14.48 -6.05
C GLU A 341 3.00 -15.01 -6.75
N SER A 342 3.30 -14.47 -7.92
CA SER A 342 4.47 -14.87 -8.72
C SER A 342 5.77 -14.77 -7.91
N ARG A 343 6.51 -15.88 -7.82
CA ARG A 343 7.77 -15.93 -7.07
C ARG A 343 8.84 -14.99 -7.61
N VAL A 344 8.88 -14.76 -8.91
CA VAL A 344 9.84 -13.85 -9.54
C VAL A 344 9.48 -12.38 -9.32
N GLY A 345 8.22 -12.11 -8.96
CA GLY A 345 7.72 -10.76 -8.73
C GLY A 345 7.48 -9.94 -9.99
N PHE A 346 7.45 -8.62 -9.80
CA PHE A 346 7.11 -7.62 -10.79
C PHE A 346 8.07 -6.44 -10.67
N ILE A 347 8.30 -5.75 -11.77
CA ILE A 347 9.12 -4.53 -11.80
C ILE A 347 8.19 -3.34 -11.79
N GLY A 348 8.38 -2.42 -10.84
CA GLY A 348 7.66 -1.17 -10.75
C GLY A 348 8.58 0.05 -10.84
N SER A 349 7.96 1.23 -10.80
CA SER A 349 8.67 2.52 -10.77
C SER A 349 9.57 2.67 -9.54
N THR A 350 9.25 1.97 -8.45
CA THR A 350 9.99 2.00 -7.18
C THR A 350 10.70 0.69 -6.86
N GLY A 351 11.17 -0.01 -7.91
CA GLY A 351 11.92 -1.25 -7.81
C GLY A 351 11.06 -2.51 -7.90
N ILE A 352 11.68 -3.65 -7.65
CA ILE A 352 11.05 -4.97 -7.78
C ILE A 352 10.21 -5.27 -6.53
N PHE A 353 9.05 -5.87 -6.74
CA PHE A 353 8.16 -6.32 -5.66
C PHE A 353 7.47 -7.64 -6.00
N ARG A 354 6.99 -8.35 -4.99
CA ARG A 354 6.08 -9.50 -5.12
C ARG A 354 5.08 -9.54 -3.99
N PHE A 355 3.96 -10.22 -4.23
CA PHE A 355 2.99 -10.51 -3.17
C PHE A 355 3.24 -11.88 -2.57
N GLU A 356 3.10 -11.97 -1.26
CA GLU A 356 3.09 -13.21 -0.51
C GLU A 356 1.66 -13.78 -0.44
N SER A 357 1.52 -15.06 -0.12
CA SER A 357 0.23 -15.76 -0.05
C SER A 357 -0.72 -15.20 1.03
N ASN A 358 -0.18 -14.49 2.01
CA ASN A 358 -0.93 -13.77 3.03
C ASN A 358 -1.34 -12.34 2.61
N GLY A 359 -1.07 -11.95 1.36
CA GLY A 359 -1.38 -10.62 0.81
C GLY A 359 -0.36 -9.53 1.14
N ARG A 360 0.69 -9.81 1.93
CA ARG A 360 1.75 -8.82 2.22
C ARG A 360 2.63 -8.60 1.00
N LEU A 361 3.24 -7.43 0.96
CA LEU A 361 4.22 -7.08 -0.07
C LEU A 361 5.64 -7.38 0.42
N GLN A 362 6.40 -8.05 -0.40
CA GLN A 362 7.85 -8.07 -0.30
C GLN A 362 8.42 -7.14 -1.37
N ARG A 363 9.26 -6.18 -0.97
CA ARG A 363 9.92 -5.22 -1.87
C ARG A 363 11.43 -5.39 -1.80
N ALA A 364 12.07 -5.38 -2.96
CA ALA A 364 13.53 -5.31 -3.05
C ALA A 364 13.96 -3.87 -2.75
N LEU A 365 14.79 -3.70 -1.72
CA LEU A 365 15.21 -2.41 -1.20
C LEU A 365 16.72 -2.26 -1.30
N VAL A 366 17.16 -1.07 -1.65
CA VAL A 366 18.55 -0.65 -1.55
C VAL A 366 18.92 -0.30 -0.11
N VAL A 367 20.21 -0.32 0.21
CA VAL A 367 20.71 0.28 1.45
C VAL A 367 21.61 1.45 1.09
N ASN A 368 21.33 2.59 1.71
CA ASN A 368 22.09 3.83 1.55
C ASN A 368 22.85 4.15 2.83
N ARG A 369 23.98 4.82 2.67
CA ARG A 369 24.73 5.50 3.75
C ARG A 369 24.72 6.99 3.48
N ILE A 370 24.56 7.78 4.51
CA ILE A 370 24.70 9.24 4.39
C ILE A 370 26.18 9.58 4.42
N GLU A 371 26.73 10.00 3.29
CA GLU A 371 28.12 10.42 3.13
C GLU A 371 28.20 11.74 2.37
N ASN A 372 29.05 12.65 2.82
CA ASN A 372 29.23 13.94 2.15
C ASN A 372 27.91 14.69 1.93
N LYS A 373 27.01 14.63 2.92
CA LYS A 373 25.70 15.33 2.92
C LYS A 373 24.70 14.80 1.90
N GLN A 374 24.86 13.58 1.43
CA GLN A 374 23.94 12.93 0.48
C GLN A 374 23.86 11.43 0.72
N PRO A 375 22.78 10.77 0.30
CA PRO A 375 22.69 9.31 0.33
C PRO A 375 23.59 8.70 -0.74
N VAL A 376 24.43 7.75 -0.33
CA VAL A 376 25.30 6.95 -1.20
C VAL A 376 24.82 5.50 -1.14
N LEU A 377 24.60 4.90 -2.28
CA LEU A 377 24.23 3.49 -2.41
C LEU A 377 25.38 2.59 -1.94
N ILE A 378 25.16 1.78 -0.90
CA ILE A 378 26.15 0.84 -0.36
C ILE A 378 25.77 -0.62 -0.53
N SER A 379 24.47 -0.91 -0.76
CA SER A 379 24.00 -2.25 -1.10
C SER A 379 22.83 -2.14 -2.08
N PRO A 380 22.99 -2.66 -3.30
CA PRO A 380 21.92 -2.62 -4.30
C PRO A 380 20.71 -3.46 -3.88
N ALA A 381 19.57 -3.16 -4.48
CA ALA A 381 18.40 -4.01 -4.35
C ALA A 381 18.65 -5.36 -5.04
N PRO A 382 18.14 -6.48 -4.48
CA PRO A 382 18.12 -7.74 -5.21
C PRO A 382 17.44 -7.59 -6.57
N GLN A 383 18.02 -8.18 -7.60
CA GLN A 383 17.47 -8.12 -8.97
C GLN A 383 16.35 -9.14 -9.22
N SER A 384 16.15 -10.07 -8.29
CA SER A 384 15.04 -11.03 -8.28
C SER A 384 14.79 -11.56 -6.88
N PHE A 385 13.59 -12.10 -6.64
CA PHE A 385 13.26 -12.83 -5.40
C PHE A 385 13.54 -14.33 -5.51
N GLY A 386 13.96 -14.80 -6.68
CA GLY A 386 14.29 -16.20 -6.93
C GLY A 386 15.79 -16.37 -6.94
N GLY A 387 16.39 -16.77 -5.81
CA GLY A 387 17.80 -17.06 -5.79
C GLY A 387 18.36 -17.11 -4.38
N ALA A 388 18.04 -18.16 -3.68
CA ALA A 388 18.90 -18.96 -2.81
C ALA A 388 18.03 -20.11 -2.29
N SER A 389 18.14 -21.24 -2.93
CA SER A 389 17.88 -22.53 -2.30
C SER A 389 19.05 -22.82 -1.38
#